data_ed50c2e66222864f4d2e4d052a8da8bd
#
_entry.id   ed50c2e66222864f4d2e4d052a8da8bd
#
_cell.length_a   1.000
_cell.length_b   1.000
_cell.length_c   1.000
_cell.angle_alpha   90.00
_cell.angle_beta   90.00
_cell.angle_gamma   90.00
#
_symmetry.space_group_name_H-M   'P 1'
#
loop_
_entity.id
_entity.type
_entity.pdbx_description
1 polymer ?
#
loop_
_entity_poly.entity_id
_entity_poly.type
_entity_poly.pdbx_seq_one_letter_code
_entity_poly.pdbx_strand_id
1 'polypeptide(L)'
;ADHRNLHSFPTRRSSDLKGNSAFIRPIFVRRVVDELKQLGAKPFLTDSSTLYPGERKEAVSALACGIENGFAYAVVNAPLIISDGLRGVTESTLQVDAELLKEVYIGTEIVEADSMIAMSHFKCHELTGFGGAIKNLGMGCASRKGKLVQHSTVAPKISEKHCTGCGICIRACAHDAISISNHKAAIDEVKCAGCSRCITICPTRAINIQWNEAADLVMKKMAEYAKGAVTNKHGKTIYLNFITQVSPACDCYGHCDAPIVNDIGICASTDPVAIDQACADLVIKARGNEGSALQSGHEPGGDKFRGVYPHIPWEVQLEHAEKIGLGSRKYELVKI
;
A
#
# COMPACT_ATOMS: atom_id res chain seq x y z
N ALA A 1 26.22 3.43 22.72
CA ALA A 1 24.83 3.87 22.69
C ALA A 1 23.96 2.69 22.26
N ASP A 2 23.02 2.32 23.11
CA ASP A 2 22.30 1.05 23.10
C ASP A 2 21.17 1.08 22.06
N HIS A 3 21.33 0.36 20.95
CA HIS A 3 20.38 0.26 19.84
C HIS A 3 19.23 -0.75 20.08
N ARG A 4 18.94 -1.10 21.34
CA ARG A 4 17.97 -2.15 21.71
C ARG A 4 16.51 -1.70 21.86
N ASN A 5 16.10 -0.54 21.35
CA ASN A 5 14.74 -0.03 21.47
C ASN A 5 14.04 0.27 20.13
N LEU A 6 14.36 -0.46 19.06
CA LEU A 6 13.63 -0.36 17.77
C LEU A 6 12.30 -1.13 17.74
N HIS A 7 11.85 -1.69 18.88
CA HIS A 7 10.54 -2.36 18.99
C HIS A 7 9.44 -1.52 19.66
N SER A 8 9.68 -0.25 19.95
CA SER A 8 8.58 0.66 20.18
C SER A 8 8.04 1.11 18.83
N PHE A 9 7.00 0.43 18.33
CA PHE A 9 6.18 1.00 17.26
C PHE A 9 5.84 2.43 17.69
N PRO A 10 6.20 3.46 16.90
CA PRO A 10 5.81 4.81 17.23
C PRO A 10 4.29 4.83 17.33
N THR A 11 3.76 5.22 18.46
CA THR A 11 2.34 5.36 18.75
C THR A 11 1.66 6.44 17.88
N ARG A 12 2.38 7.02 16.95
CA ARG A 12 1.96 7.93 15.90
C ARG A 12 2.39 7.39 14.55
N ARG A 13 1.68 6.37 14.06
CA ARG A 13 1.64 6.12 12.62
C ARG A 13 0.73 7.18 12.02
N SER A 14 1.28 8.34 11.74
CA SER A 14 0.61 9.27 10.84
C SER A 14 0.82 8.70 9.44
N SER A 15 -0.25 8.24 8.81
CA SER A 15 -0.28 7.91 7.39
C SER A 15 -0.27 9.17 6.52
N ASP A 16 0.33 10.21 7.04
CA ASP A 16 0.28 11.53 6.46
C ASP A 16 1.50 11.67 5.58
N LEU A 17 1.31 12.00 4.31
CA LEU A 17 2.39 12.42 3.42
C LEU A 17 3.14 13.67 3.94
N LYS A 18 2.58 14.36 4.93
CA LYS A 18 3.23 15.50 5.61
C LYS A 18 4.55 15.06 6.22
N GLY A 19 5.64 15.67 5.76
CA GLY A 19 7.00 15.35 6.17
C GLY A 19 7.67 14.22 5.38
N ASN A 20 6.95 13.51 4.53
CA ASN A 20 7.54 12.58 3.56
C ASN A 20 7.76 13.31 2.24
N SER A 21 8.95 13.25 1.69
CA SER A 21 9.32 13.89 0.41
C SER A 21 9.75 12.86 -0.66
N ALA A 22 9.70 11.57 -0.32
CA ALA A 22 10.18 10.50 -1.21
C ALA A 22 9.14 10.00 -2.21
N PHE A 23 7.85 10.29 -2.02
CA PHE A 23 6.78 9.87 -2.92
C PHE A 23 6.94 10.48 -4.33
N ILE A 24 6.27 9.88 -5.32
CA ILE A 24 6.29 10.35 -6.72
C ILE A 24 5.86 11.81 -6.79
N ARG A 25 6.72 12.65 -7.35
CA ARG A 25 6.44 14.09 -7.46
C ARG A 25 5.28 14.36 -8.42
N PRO A 26 4.34 15.25 -8.07
CA PRO A 26 3.16 15.57 -8.88
C PRO A 26 3.48 15.98 -10.33
N ILE A 27 4.66 16.56 -10.59
CA ILE A 27 5.06 16.96 -11.94
C ILE A 27 5.24 15.76 -12.89
N PHE A 28 5.68 14.60 -12.40
CA PHE A 28 5.75 13.39 -13.21
C PHE A 28 4.35 12.85 -13.51
N VAL A 29 3.45 12.91 -12.52
CA VAL A 29 2.04 12.54 -12.71
C VAL A 29 1.39 13.44 -13.75
N ARG A 30 1.64 14.77 -13.67
CA ARG A 30 1.18 15.74 -14.66
C ARG A 30 1.59 15.36 -16.08
N ARG A 31 2.84 14.97 -16.29
CA ARG A 31 3.33 14.59 -17.61
C ARG A 31 2.57 13.41 -18.19
N VAL A 32 2.34 12.38 -17.38
CA VAL A 32 1.56 11.20 -17.81
C VAL A 32 0.11 11.60 -18.11
N VAL A 33 -0.52 12.42 -17.27
CA VAL A 33 -1.89 12.90 -17.47
C VAL A 33 -2.02 13.69 -18.79
N ASP A 34 -1.07 14.57 -19.08
CA ASP A 34 -1.11 15.39 -20.29
C ASP A 34 -1.01 14.51 -21.57
N GLU A 35 -0.14 13.50 -21.57
CA GLU A 35 -0.04 12.54 -22.67
C GLU A 35 -1.35 11.74 -22.85
N LEU A 36 -1.94 11.27 -21.76
CA LEU A 36 -3.23 10.56 -21.82
C LEU A 36 -4.34 11.42 -22.41
N LYS A 37 -4.40 12.71 -22.04
CA LYS A 37 -5.39 13.64 -22.60
C LYS A 37 -5.16 13.90 -24.09
N GLN A 38 -3.91 13.98 -24.54
CA GLN A 38 -3.59 14.11 -25.97
C GLN A 38 -4.07 12.87 -26.77
N LEU A 39 -4.04 11.69 -26.15
CA LEU A 39 -4.56 10.46 -26.70
C LEU A 39 -6.11 10.34 -26.61
N GLY A 40 -6.79 11.38 -26.09
CA GLY A 40 -8.26 11.43 -25.99
C GLY A 40 -8.81 10.76 -24.73
N ALA A 41 -7.99 10.32 -23.79
CA ALA A 41 -8.45 9.73 -22.55
C ALA A 41 -9.00 10.79 -21.57
N LYS A 42 -9.80 10.35 -20.59
CA LYS A 42 -10.33 11.15 -19.47
C LYS A 42 -9.70 10.65 -18.16
N PRO A 43 -8.42 10.98 -17.87
CA PRO A 43 -7.73 10.47 -16.69
C PRO A 43 -8.26 11.08 -15.41
N PHE A 44 -8.27 10.27 -14.36
CA PHE A 44 -8.39 10.68 -12.97
C PHE A 44 -7.30 9.99 -12.14
N LEU A 45 -6.91 10.60 -11.03
CA LEU A 45 -6.02 10.00 -10.05
C LEU A 45 -6.84 9.32 -8.98
N THR A 46 -6.35 8.19 -8.46
CA THR A 46 -7.05 7.48 -7.41
C THR A 46 -6.09 6.83 -6.42
N ASP A 47 -6.59 6.66 -5.21
CA ASP A 47 -6.04 5.84 -4.13
C ASP A 47 -7.20 5.35 -3.29
N SER A 48 -6.98 4.50 -2.31
CA SER A 48 -7.99 4.04 -1.37
C SER A 48 -7.63 4.38 0.08
N SER A 49 -8.64 4.39 0.95
CA SER A 49 -8.49 4.74 2.36
C SER A 49 -7.52 3.82 3.09
N THR A 50 -6.77 4.37 4.04
CA THR A 50 -5.86 3.57 4.88
C THR A 50 -6.64 2.74 5.90
N LEU A 51 -6.03 1.62 6.32
CA LEU A 51 -6.60 0.72 7.31
C LEU A 51 -6.54 1.30 8.74
N TYR A 52 -5.56 2.14 9.02
CA TYR A 52 -5.27 2.72 10.34
C TYR A 52 -5.62 4.22 10.39
N PRO A 53 -5.76 4.80 11.60
CA PRO A 53 -6.03 6.22 11.78
C PRO A 53 -4.91 7.11 11.24
N GLY A 54 -5.27 8.13 10.49
CA GLY A 54 -4.40 9.14 9.87
C GLY A 54 -5.19 10.06 8.97
N GLU A 55 -4.55 10.93 8.23
CA GLU A 55 -5.22 11.88 7.32
C GLU A 55 -5.85 11.18 6.10
N ARG A 56 -5.36 10.00 5.70
CA ARG A 56 -5.91 9.21 4.60
C ARG A 56 -6.91 8.12 5.03
N LYS A 57 -7.49 8.22 6.25
CA LYS A 57 -8.42 7.22 6.78
C LYS A 57 -9.83 7.26 6.16
N GLU A 58 -10.20 8.33 5.49
CA GLU A 58 -11.48 8.54 4.81
C GLU A 58 -11.32 9.60 3.71
N ALA A 59 -12.30 9.69 2.78
CA ALA A 59 -12.12 10.43 1.55
C ALA A 59 -11.87 11.93 1.75
N VAL A 60 -12.55 12.59 2.68
CA VAL A 60 -12.45 14.06 2.83
C VAL A 60 -11.04 14.45 3.25
N SER A 61 -10.52 13.80 4.29
CA SER A 61 -9.15 14.06 4.75
C SER A 61 -8.10 13.55 3.78
N ALA A 62 -8.36 12.43 3.07
CA ALA A 62 -7.46 11.92 2.05
C ALA A 62 -7.32 12.87 0.84
N LEU A 63 -8.44 13.46 0.39
CA LEU A 63 -8.43 14.48 -0.66
C LEU A 63 -7.66 15.73 -0.22
N ALA A 64 -7.91 16.23 1.01
CA ALA A 64 -7.17 17.36 1.55
C ALA A 64 -5.67 17.07 1.61
N CYS A 65 -5.29 15.92 2.14
CA CYS A 65 -3.89 15.47 2.20
C CYS A 65 -3.26 15.40 0.80
N GLY A 66 -3.95 14.85 -0.20
CA GLY A 66 -3.49 14.80 -1.58
C GLY A 66 -3.28 16.20 -2.16
N ILE A 67 -4.22 17.10 -1.98
CA ILE A 67 -4.14 18.50 -2.46
C ILE A 67 -2.97 19.25 -1.81
N GLU A 68 -2.81 19.13 -0.49
CA GLU A 68 -1.71 19.76 0.25
C GLU A 68 -0.32 19.26 -0.18
N ASN A 69 -0.25 18.03 -0.71
CA ASN A 69 0.99 17.42 -1.25
C ASN A 69 1.14 17.59 -2.77
N GLY A 70 0.37 18.49 -3.38
CA GLY A 70 0.53 18.90 -4.76
C GLY A 70 -0.28 18.09 -5.78
N PHE A 71 -1.17 17.19 -5.36
CA PHE A 71 -2.07 16.45 -6.27
C PHE A 71 -3.38 17.21 -6.55
N ALA A 72 -3.36 18.54 -6.45
CA ALA A 72 -4.47 19.39 -6.84
C ALA A 72 -4.64 19.38 -8.37
N TYR A 73 -5.88 19.55 -8.85
CA TYR A 73 -6.19 19.59 -10.28
C TYR A 73 -5.32 20.61 -11.04
N ALA A 74 -5.11 21.79 -10.48
CA ALA A 74 -4.27 22.83 -11.09
C ALA A 74 -2.81 22.39 -11.31
N VAL A 75 -2.31 21.46 -10.53
CA VAL A 75 -0.95 20.92 -10.64
C VAL A 75 -0.92 19.72 -11.57
N VAL A 76 -1.76 18.70 -11.31
CA VAL A 76 -1.71 17.41 -12.02
C VAL A 76 -2.64 17.31 -13.22
N ASN A 77 -3.51 18.29 -13.44
CA ASN A 77 -4.46 18.36 -14.57
C ASN A 77 -5.47 17.20 -14.64
N ALA A 78 -5.76 16.54 -13.52
CA ALA A 78 -6.77 15.49 -13.42
C ALA A 78 -7.47 15.54 -12.05
N PRO A 79 -8.75 15.15 -11.95
CA PRO A 79 -9.41 15.05 -10.67
C PRO A 79 -8.80 13.93 -9.82
N LEU A 80 -8.80 14.09 -8.50
CA LEU A 80 -8.46 13.06 -7.53
C LEU A 80 -9.75 12.47 -6.96
N ILE A 81 -9.91 11.15 -7.03
CA ILE A 81 -11.08 10.42 -6.56
C ILE A 81 -10.60 9.32 -5.60
N ILE A 82 -11.26 9.15 -4.46
CA ILE A 82 -10.94 8.07 -3.52
C ILE A 82 -11.80 6.86 -3.84
N SER A 83 -11.16 5.76 -4.23
CA SER A 83 -11.78 4.61 -4.89
C SER A 83 -12.71 3.77 -4.02
N ASP A 84 -12.56 3.82 -2.70
CA ASP A 84 -13.37 3.05 -1.75
C ASP A 84 -14.43 3.92 -1.03
N GLY A 85 -14.78 5.06 -1.65
CA GLY A 85 -15.85 5.94 -1.25
C GLY A 85 -15.57 6.74 0.02
N LEU A 86 -16.60 7.49 0.47
CA LEU A 86 -16.45 8.47 1.55
C LEU A 86 -15.84 7.90 2.84
N ARG A 87 -16.08 6.64 3.15
CA ARG A 87 -15.70 6.01 4.41
C ARG A 87 -14.83 4.76 4.26
N GLY A 88 -14.31 4.49 3.07
CA GLY A 88 -13.46 3.33 2.79
C GLY A 88 -14.21 1.99 2.80
N VAL A 89 -15.50 1.99 2.51
CA VAL A 89 -16.37 0.79 2.54
C VAL A 89 -17.14 0.57 1.22
N THR A 90 -16.90 1.42 0.22
CA THR A 90 -17.44 1.23 -1.13
C THR A 90 -16.47 0.35 -1.90
N GLU A 91 -16.85 -0.88 -2.13
CA GLU A 91 -15.97 -1.90 -2.70
C GLU A 91 -16.71 -2.81 -3.66
N SER A 92 -16.00 -3.31 -4.65
CA SER A 92 -16.41 -4.40 -5.51
C SER A 92 -15.73 -5.68 -5.07
N THR A 93 -16.50 -6.76 -4.91
CA THR A 93 -15.98 -8.10 -4.63
C THR A 93 -15.69 -8.79 -5.95
N LEU A 94 -14.43 -9.16 -6.16
CA LEU A 94 -13.99 -9.86 -7.37
C LEU A 94 -13.54 -11.27 -7.03
N GLN A 95 -13.96 -12.25 -7.82
CA GLN A 95 -13.46 -13.61 -7.72
C GLN A 95 -12.04 -13.66 -8.31
N VAL A 96 -11.13 -14.34 -7.62
CA VAL A 96 -9.78 -14.58 -8.11
C VAL A 96 -9.48 -16.08 -8.09
N ASP A 97 -8.83 -16.56 -9.15
CA ASP A 97 -8.25 -17.89 -9.16
C ASP A 97 -6.84 -17.81 -8.57
N ALA A 98 -6.77 -17.92 -7.25
CA ALA A 98 -5.55 -17.78 -6.47
C ALA A 98 -5.46 -18.88 -5.39
N GLU A 99 -4.29 -19.00 -4.77
CA GLU A 99 -3.97 -20.09 -3.83
C GLU A 99 -4.63 -19.89 -2.47
N LEU A 100 -4.54 -18.66 -1.91
CA LEU A 100 -4.97 -18.35 -0.56
C LEU A 100 -6.37 -17.73 -0.51
N LEU A 101 -6.71 -16.93 -1.50
CA LEU A 101 -7.95 -16.17 -1.54
C LEU A 101 -8.81 -16.62 -2.74
N LYS A 102 -10.12 -16.66 -2.52
CA LYS A 102 -11.11 -16.90 -3.60
C LYS A 102 -11.76 -15.61 -4.06
N GLU A 103 -11.73 -14.61 -3.22
CA GLU A 103 -12.28 -13.28 -3.51
C GLU A 103 -11.42 -12.18 -2.93
N VAL A 104 -11.44 -11.03 -3.57
CA VAL A 104 -10.75 -9.82 -3.14
C VAL A 104 -11.70 -8.63 -3.15
N TYR A 105 -11.43 -7.65 -2.30
CA TYR A 105 -12.23 -6.45 -2.11
C TYR A 105 -11.47 -5.24 -2.60
N ILE A 106 -11.84 -4.74 -3.79
CA ILE A 106 -11.17 -3.65 -4.49
C ILE A 106 -12.06 -2.40 -4.46
N GLY A 107 -11.46 -1.23 -4.35
CA GLY A 107 -12.20 0.04 -4.44
C GLY A 107 -12.97 0.13 -5.76
N THR A 108 -14.26 0.46 -5.69
CA THR A 108 -15.18 0.39 -6.83
C THR A 108 -14.70 1.23 -8.03
N GLU A 109 -14.20 2.44 -7.80
CA GLU A 109 -13.75 3.32 -8.90
C GLU A 109 -12.56 2.74 -9.69
N ILE A 110 -11.74 1.91 -9.03
CA ILE A 110 -10.66 1.18 -9.71
C ILE A 110 -11.22 0.08 -10.60
N VAL A 111 -12.24 -0.62 -10.14
CA VAL A 111 -12.89 -1.70 -10.93
C VAL A 111 -13.61 -1.12 -12.14
N GLU A 112 -14.32 0.00 -11.96
CA GLU A 112 -15.10 0.68 -13.01
C GLU A 112 -14.25 1.40 -14.06
N ALA A 113 -12.98 1.73 -13.76
CA ALA A 113 -12.09 2.35 -14.73
C ALA A 113 -11.80 1.41 -15.91
N ASP A 114 -11.86 1.92 -17.14
CA ASP A 114 -11.62 1.13 -18.38
C ASP A 114 -10.20 0.61 -18.50
N SER A 115 -9.22 1.39 -18.04
CA SER A 115 -7.78 1.12 -18.11
C SER A 115 -7.05 1.71 -16.91
N MET A 116 -5.81 1.30 -16.70
CA MET A 116 -5.02 1.75 -15.56
C MET A 116 -3.57 2.06 -15.94
N ILE A 117 -3.03 3.14 -15.38
CA ILE A 117 -1.58 3.34 -15.28
C ILE A 117 -1.22 3.30 -13.80
N ALA A 118 -0.54 2.24 -13.38
CA ALA A 118 -0.05 2.10 -12.02
C ALA A 118 1.31 2.77 -11.89
N MET A 119 1.33 3.97 -11.30
CA MET A 119 2.54 4.71 -11.01
C MET A 119 3.01 4.38 -9.59
N SER A 120 4.18 3.78 -9.44
CA SER A 120 4.66 3.28 -8.16
C SER A 120 6.00 3.91 -7.81
N HIS A 121 6.12 4.44 -6.61
CA HIS A 121 7.42 4.75 -6.02
C HIS A 121 8.06 3.43 -5.57
N PHE A 122 9.25 3.12 -6.09
CA PHE A 122 9.99 1.92 -5.72
C PHE A 122 10.88 2.22 -4.50
N LYS A 123 10.65 1.53 -3.37
CA LYS A 123 11.31 1.79 -2.08
C LYS A 123 11.38 0.53 -1.23
N CYS A 124 12.14 0.56 -0.13
CA CYS A 124 12.14 -0.52 0.85
C CYS A 124 10.82 -0.60 1.65
N HIS A 125 10.64 -1.72 2.33
CA HIS A 125 9.46 -1.95 3.16
C HIS A 125 9.70 -3.03 4.23
N GLU A 126 9.28 -2.76 5.45
CA GLU A 126 9.52 -3.59 6.63
C GLU A 126 8.87 -4.98 6.62
N LEU A 127 7.79 -5.19 5.85
CA LEU A 127 7.10 -6.49 5.74
C LEU A 127 7.32 -7.18 4.41
N THR A 128 7.71 -6.45 3.37
CA THR A 128 7.78 -7.01 2.01
C THR A 128 9.18 -6.85 1.39
N GLY A 129 10.15 -6.33 2.15
CA GLY A 129 11.50 -5.98 1.69
C GLY A 129 11.51 -4.76 0.79
N PHE A 130 10.71 -4.75 -0.25
CA PHE A 130 10.45 -3.58 -1.10
C PHE A 130 8.97 -3.45 -1.46
N GLY A 131 8.58 -2.29 -1.98
CA GLY A 131 7.29 -2.04 -2.59
C GLY A 131 7.45 -1.39 -3.95
N GLY A 132 6.85 -1.99 -4.96
CA GLY A 132 6.78 -1.55 -6.35
C GLY A 132 5.35 -1.67 -6.90
N ALA A 133 5.18 -2.12 -8.14
CA ALA A 133 3.90 -2.26 -8.81
C ALA A 133 2.98 -3.26 -8.10
N ILE A 134 3.47 -4.44 -7.69
CA ILE A 134 2.68 -5.47 -6.99
C ILE A 134 2.10 -4.89 -5.70
N LYS A 135 2.93 -4.21 -4.89
CA LYS A 135 2.47 -3.61 -3.64
C LYS A 135 1.49 -2.45 -3.87
N ASN A 136 1.74 -1.62 -4.87
CA ASN A 136 0.85 -0.52 -5.24
C ASN A 136 -0.54 -1.03 -5.63
N LEU A 137 -0.62 -2.08 -6.43
CA LEU A 137 -1.88 -2.73 -6.79
C LEU A 137 -2.51 -3.44 -5.58
N GLY A 138 -1.76 -4.30 -4.90
CA GLY A 138 -2.28 -5.16 -3.83
C GLY A 138 -2.80 -4.37 -2.62
N MET A 139 -2.05 -3.34 -2.18
CA MET A 139 -2.45 -2.50 -1.06
C MET A 139 -3.20 -1.24 -1.48
N GLY A 140 -2.74 -0.57 -2.55
CA GLY A 140 -3.31 0.69 -3.01
C GLY A 140 -4.72 0.54 -3.58
N CYS A 141 -5.00 -0.55 -4.32
CA CYS A 141 -6.32 -0.79 -4.89
C CYS A 141 -7.32 -1.46 -3.94
N ALA A 142 -6.83 -2.12 -2.87
CA ALA A 142 -7.69 -2.78 -1.91
C ALA A 142 -8.52 -1.79 -1.10
N SER A 143 -9.81 -2.09 -0.87
CA SER A 143 -10.62 -1.39 0.11
C SER A 143 -10.06 -1.57 1.52
N ARG A 144 -10.61 -0.88 2.50
CA ARG A 144 -10.21 -1.04 3.89
C ARG A 144 -10.39 -2.47 4.39
N LYS A 145 -11.50 -3.13 4.02
CA LYS A 145 -11.73 -4.56 4.31
C LYS A 145 -10.65 -5.42 3.66
N GLY A 146 -10.35 -5.15 2.39
CA GLY A 146 -9.31 -5.87 1.67
C GLY A 146 -7.92 -5.72 2.29
N LYS A 147 -7.57 -4.52 2.78
CA LYS A 147 -6.33 -4.32 3.52
C LYS A 147 -6.29 -5.10 4.83
N LEU A 148 -7.42 -5.20 5.56
CA LEU A 148 -7.48 -6.01 6.78
C LEU A 148 -7.24 -7.49 6.48
N VAL A 149 -7.89 -8.06 5.46
CA VAL A 149 -7.72 -9.47 5.03
C VAL A 149 -6.25 -9.79 4.71
N GLN A 150 -5.50 -8.84 4.17
CA GLN A 150 -4.09 -9.02 3.87
C GLN A 150 -3.19 -9.02 5.12
N HIS A 151 -3.59 -8.32 6.18
CA HIS A 151 -2.76 -8.12 7.38
C HIS A 151 -3.21 -8.90 8.61
N SER A 152 -4.41 -9.46 8.60
CA SER A 152 -4.97 -10.13 9.78
C SER A 152 -5.97 -11.21 9.37
N THR A 153 -5.90 -12.35 10.05
CA THR A 153 -6.87 -13.45 9.93
C THR A 153 -7.99 -13.36 10.95
N VAL A 154 -7.92 -12.40 11.88
CA VAL A 154 -8.85 -12.29 13.00
C VAL A 154 -9.46 -10.90 13.10
N ALA A 155 -10.56 -10.78 13.81
CA ALA A 155 -11.21 -9.50 14.09
C ALA A 155 -10.27 -8.53 14.84
N PRO A 156 -10.47 -7.21 14.71
CA PRO A 156 -9.75 -6.23 15.51
C PRO A 156 -9.95 -6.46 17.00
N LYS A 157 -8.92 -6.20 17.81
CA LYS A 157 -8.95 -6.34 19.26
C LYS A 157 -9.16 -5.00 19.96
N ILE A 158 -9.97 -4.98 21.01
CA ILE A 158 -10.19 -3.78 21.83
C ILE A 158 -9.29 -3.82 23.05
N SER A 159 -8.50 -2.74 23.22
CA SER A 159 -7.70 -2.52 24.42
C SER A 159 -8.58 -2.01 25.55
N GLU A 160 -8.78 -2.81 26.58
CA GLU A 160 -9.56 -2.40 27.75
C GLU A 160 -8.97 -1.17 28.45
N LYS A 161 -7.64 -1.05 28.45
CA LYS A 161 -6.93 0.10 29.04
C LYS A 161 -7.32 1.43 28.38
N HIS A 162 -7.54 1.43 27.07
CA HIS A 162 -7.84 2.65 26.31
C HIS A 162 -9.34 2.81 25.99
N CYS A 163 -10.13 1.77 26.15
CA CYS A 163 -11.57 1.82 25.90
C CYS A 163 -12.28 2.58 27.03
N THR A 164 -13.05 3.59 26.67
CA THR A 164 -13.86 4.39 27.61
C THR A 164 -15.33 4.01 27.62
N GLY A 165 -15.76 3.00 26.84
CA GLY A 165 -17.16 2.58 26.76
C GLY A 165 -18.08 3.60 26.09
N CYS A 166 -17.56 4.54 25.29
CA CYS A 166 -18.34 5.66 24.70
C CYS A 166 -19.40 5.25 23.66
N GLY A 167 -19.42 4.00 23.20
CA GLY A 167 -20.43 3.44 22.28
C GLY A 167 -20.35 3.90 20.83
N ILE A 168 -19.37 4.73 20.44
CA ILE A 168 -19.22 5.22 19.06
C ILE A 168 -19.04 4.07 18.08
N CYS A 169 -18.25 3.04 18.45
CA CYS A 169 -17.99 1.88 17.61
C CYS A 169 -19.26 1.03 17.39
N ILE A 170 -20.17 0.93 18.36
CA ILE A 170 -21.45 0.24 18.21
C ILE A 170 -22.30 0.90 17.14
N ARG A 171 -22.49 2.23 17.26
CA ARG A 171 -23.29 3.01 16.29
C ARG A 171 -22.74 2.96 14.87
N ALA A 172 -21.45 2.66 14.74
CA ALA A 172 -20.79 2.57 13.44
C ALA A 172 -20.76 1.15 12.88
N CYS A 173 -21.01 0.13 13.69
CA CYS A 173 -21.02 -1.26 13.25
C CYS A 173 -22.33 -1.58 12.53
N ALA A 174 -22.23 -1.90 11.23
CA ALA A 174 -23.38 -2.28 10.42
C ALA A 174 -23.75 -3.78 10.58
N HIS A 175 -22.99 -4.53 11.39
CA HIS A 175 -23.12 -5.98 11.53
C HIS A 175 -23.48 -6.39 12.97
N ASP A 176 -23.80 -5.45 13.83
CA ASP A 176 -24.12 -5.68 15.25
C ASP A 176 -23.08 -6.57 15.98
N ALA A 177 -21.82 -6.45 15.53
CA ALA A 177 -20.72 -7.26 16.05
C ALA A 177 -20.06 -6.66 17.31
N ILE A 178 -20.54 -5.52 17.82
CA ILE A 178 -19.91 -4.83 18.95
C ILE A 178 -20.93 -4.62 20.07
N SER A 179 -20.57 -5.06 21.26
CA SER A 179 -21.37 -4.87 22.49
C SER A 179 -20.55 -4.11 23.54
N ILE A 180 -21.23 -3.56 24.56
CA ILE A 180 -20.58 -2.98 25.75
C ILE A 180 -21.04 -3.76 26.98
N SER A 181 -20.09 -4.18 27.79
CA SER A 181 -20.28 -4.74 29.11
C SER A 181 -19.25 -4.13 30.06
N ASN A 182 -19.67 -3.78 31.28
CA ASN A 182 -18.78 -3.18 32.29
C ASN A 182 -17.99 -1.96 31.76
N HIS A 183 -18.65 -1.08 31.02
CA HIS A 183 -18.05 0.10 30.41
C HIS A 183 -16.88 -0.21 29.43
N LYS A 184 -16.82 -1.41 28.90
CA LYS A 184 -15.83 -1.83 27.87
C LYS A 184 -16.54 -2.42 26.67
N ALA A 185 -16.05 -2.09 25.48
CA ALA A 185 -16.55 -2.66 24.25
C ALA A 185 -15.88 -4.04 24.00
N ALA A 186 -16.62 -4.95 23.40
CA ALA A 186 -16.13 -6.24 22.91
C ALA A 186 -16.60 -6.49 21.48
N ILE A 187 -15.80 -7.18 20.68
CA ILE A 187 -16.14 -7.54 19.30
C ILE A 187 -16.47 -9.04 19.27
N ASP A 188 -17.62 -9.35 18.71
CA ASP A 188 -18.00 -10.71 18.34
C ASP A 188 -17.34 -11.07 17.01
N GLU A 189 -16.36 -11.95 17.04
CA GLU A 189 -15.56 -12.34 15.87
C GLU A 189 -16.39 -13.04 14.79
N VAL A 190 -17.46 -13.75 15.17
CA VAL A 190 -18.34 -14.46 14.23
C VAL A 190 -19.19 -13.47 13.43
N LYS A 191 -19.65 -12.39 14.06
CA LYS A 191 -20.43 -11.33 13.41
C LYS A 191 -19.59 -10.30 12.69
N CYS A 192 -18.29 -10.23 12.99
CA CYS A 192 -17.41 -9.21 12.47
C CYS A 192 -17.11 -9.44 10.99
N ALA A 193 -17.61 -8.59 10.09
CA ALA A 193 -17.33 -8.62 8.66
C ALA A 193 -15.97 -8.04 8.26
N GLY A 194 -15.11 -7.61 9.20
CA GLY A 194 -13.77 -7.10 8.91
C GLY A 194 -13.72 -5.72 8.22
N CYS A 195 -14.80 -4.96 8.17
CA CYS A 195 -14.85 -3.67 7.47
C CYS A 195 -13.98 -2.56 8.09
N SER A 196 -13.40 -2.80 9.27
CA SER A 196 -12.44 -1.94 9.99
C SER A 196 -12.93 -0.53 10.32
N ARG A 197 -14.22 -0.22 10.12
CA ARG A 197 -14.79 1.11 10.40
C ARG A 197 -14.63 1.52 11.86
N CYS A 198 -14.79 0.60 12.79
CA CYS A 198 -14.64 0.84 14.22
C CYS A 198 -13.23 1.31 14.61
N ILE A 199 -12.20 0.87 13.91
CA ILE A 199 -10.80 1.26 14.15
C ILE A 199 -10.62 2.76 13.90
N THR A 200 -11.13 3.26 12.77
CA THR A 200 -10.87 4.62 12.29
C THR A 200 -11.67 5.68 13.02
N ILE A 201 -12.80 5.31 13.66
CA ILE A 201 -13.68 6.24 14.37
C ILE A 201 -13.47 6.24 15.88
N CYS A 202 -12.67 5.31 16.43
CA CYS A 202 -12.43 5.24 17.86
C CYS A 202 -11.63 6.46 18.34
N PRO A 203 -12.21 7.33 19.18
CA PRO A 203 -11.55 8.57 19.59
C PRO A 203 -10.33 8.33 20.48
N THR A 204 -10.33 7.24 21.23
CA THR A 204 -9.23 6.84 22.11
C THR A 204 -8.26 5.89 21.45
N ARG A 205 -8.49 5.52 20.17
CA ARG A 205 -7.69 4.52 19.44
C ARG A 205 -7.58 3.18 20.17
N ALA A 206 -8.63 2.81 20.92
CA ALA A 206 -8.66 1.58 21.69
C ALA A 206 -8.80 0.31 20.82
N ILE A 207 -9.22 0.44 19.56
CA ILE A 207 -9.47 -0.69 18.66
C ILE A 207 -8.26 -0.85 17.75
N ASN A 208 -7.59 -1.99 17.85
CA ASN A 208 -6.33 -2.26 17.17
C ASN A 208 -6.47 -3.42 16.20
N ILE A 209 -5.74 -3.30 15.08
CA ILE A 209 -5.52 -4.40 14.15
C ILE A 209 -4.60 -5.41 14.84
N GLN A 210 -4.94 -6.67 14.76
CA GLN A 210 -4.03 -7.73 15.15
C GLN A 210 -3.15 -8.06 13.94
N TRP A 211 -1.97 -7.48 13.88
CA TRP A 211 -0.99 -7.72 12.82
C TRP A 211 -0.37 -9.11 13.02
N ASN A 212 -1.16 -10.15 12.82
CA ASN A 212 -0.80 -11.54 13.13
C ASN A 212 -0.44 -12.37 11.91
N GLU A 213 -0.51 -11.80 10.71
CA GLU A 213 -0.04 -12.48 9.51
C GLU A 213 1.48 -12.46 9.45
N ALA A 214 2.07 -13.61 9.11
CA ALA A 214 3.49 -13.70 8.81
C ALA A 214 3.83 -12.94 7.52
N ALA A 215 5.04 -12.41 7.42
CA ALA A 215 5.44 -11.55 6.30
C ALA A 215 5.27 -12.24 4.93
N ASP A 216 5.56 -13.53 4.84
CA ASP A 216 5.38 -14.33 3.62
C ASP A 216 3.91 -14.44 3.21
N LEU A 217 2.99 -14.63 4.17
CA LEU A 217 1.56 -14.66 3.90
C LEU A 217 1.01 -13.29 3.48
N VAL A 218 1.49 -12.21 4.09
CA VAL A 218 1.15 -10.84 3.66
C VAL A 218 1.58 -10.62 2.21
N MET A 219 2.81 -11.01 1.85
CA MET A 219 3.33 -10.88 0.49
C MET A 219 2.52 -11.70 -0.53
N LYS A 220 2.14 -12.93 -0.19
CA LYS A 220 1.31 -13.77 -1.05
C LYS A 220 -0.09 -13.19 -1.25
N LYS A 221 -0.78 -12.84 -0.16
CA LYS A 221 -2.10 -12.19 -0.23
C LYS A 221 -2.05 -10.88 -1.01
N MET A 222 -1.00 -10.09 -0.84
CA MET A 222 -0.78 -8.85 -1.59
C MET A 222 -0.67 -9.11 -3.10
N ALA A 223 0.04 -10.14 -3.52
CA ALA A 223 0.13 -10.54 -4.93
C ALA A 223 -1.23 -11.01 -5.48
N GLU A 224 -2.02 -11.74 -4.69
CA GLU A 224 -3.36 -12.17 -5.06
C GLU A 224 -4.33 -10.99 -5.19
N TYR A 225 -4.24 -10.00 -4.30
CA TYR A 225 -4.98 -8.74 -4.43
C TYR A 225 -4.55 -7.94 -5.66
N ALA A 226 -3.25 -7.91 -5.98
CA ALA A 226 -2.75 -7.30 -7.20
C ALA A 226 -3.33 -7.96 -8.46
N LYS A 227 -3.42 -9.30 -8.48
CA LYS A 227 -4.09 -10.05 -9.55
C LYS A 227 -5.55 -9.65 -9.68
N GLY A 228 -6.27 -9.58 -8.56
CA GLY A 228 -7.67 -9.16 -8.54
C GLY A 228 -7.88 -7.74 -9.07
N ALA A 229 -7.02 -6.80 -8.69
CA ALA A 229 -7.11 -5.40 -9.12
C ALA A 229 -7.01 -5.20 -10.66
N VAL A 230 -6.36 -6.13 -11.37
CA VAL A 230 -6.17 -6.07 -12.83
C VAL A 230 -6.99 -7.11 -13.59
N THR A 231 -7.80 -7.92 -12.93
CA THR A 231 -8.54 -9.04 -13.54
C THR A 231 -9.40 -8.58 -14.74
N ASN A 232 -10.09 -7.45 -14.63
CA ASN A 232 -10.92 -6.90 -15.71
C ASN A 232 -10.18 -5.93 -16.63
N LYS A 233 -8.85 -5.82 -16.51
CA LYS A 233 -8.00 -4.87 -17.23
C LYS A 233 -6.89 -5.55 -18.02
N HIS A 234 -7.14 -6.78 -18.47
CA HIS A 234 -6.15 -7.53 -19.25
C HIS A 234 -5.77 -6.76 -20.53
N GLY A 235 -4.47 -6.53 -20.74
CA GLY A 235 -3.95 -5.74 -21.85
C GLY A 235 -4.25 -4.22 -21.78
N LYS A 236 -4.82 -3.72 -20.66
CA LYS A 236 -5.19 -2.32 -20.47
C LYS A 236 -4.54 -1.69 -19.24
N THR A 237 -3.45 -2.28 -18.77
CA THR A 237 -2.68 -1.77 -17.63
C THR A 237 -1.23 -1.55 -18.02
N ILE A 238 -0.69 -0.39 -17.67
CA ILE A 238 0.73 -0.04 -17.80
C ILE A 238 1.27 0.22 -16.39
N TYR A 239 2.47 -0.23 -16.13
CA TYR A 239 3.18 -0.05 -14.87
C TYR A 239 4.37 0.86 -15.06
N LEU A 240 4.49 1.86 -14.19
CA LEU A 240 5.62 2.78 -14.15
C LEU A 240 6.20 2.76 -12.74
N ASN A 241 7.42 2.26 -12.59
CA ASN A 241 8.13 2.27 -11.31
C ASN A 241 9.19 3.36 -11.30
N PHE A 242 9.11 4.26 -10.34
CA PHE A 242 10.06 5.35 -10.12
C PHE A 242 11.10 4.90 -9.10
N ILE A 243 12.31 4.60 -9.60
CA ILE A 243 13.46 4.21 -8.77
C ILE A 243 14.24 5.50 -8.45
N THR A 244 13.58 6.40 -7.75
CA THR A 244 14.09 7.69 -7.33
C THR A 244 13.87 7.85 -5.84
N GLN A 245 14.83 8.40 -5.10
CA GLN A 245 14.77 8.54 -3.65
C GLN A 245 14.36 7.23 -2.95
N VAL A 246 15.01 6.12 -3.31
CA VAL A 246 14.70 4.79 -2.76
C VAL A 246 14.86 4.81 -1.24
N SER A 247 13.77 5.19 -0.55
CA SER A 247 13.73 5.35 0.90
C SER A 247 13.80 4.01 1.62
N PRO A 248 14.40 3.93 2.82
CA PRO A 248 14.41 2.71 3.62
C PRO A 248 13.04 2.34 4.17
N ALA A 249 12.12 3.32 4.29
CA ALA A 249 10.79 3.14 4.85
C ALA A 249 9.69 3.33 3.79
N CYS A 250 8.51 2.79 4.07
CA CYS A 250 7.32 2.95 3.23
C CYS A 250 6.82 4.40 3.23
N ASP A 251 6.30 4.88 2.08
CA ASP A 251 5.62 6.19 1.98
C ASP A 251 4.35 6.29 2.84
N CYS A 252 3.92 5.19 3.44
CA CYS A 252 2.82 5.21 4.41
C CYS A 252 3.20 5.88 5.75
N TYR A 253 4.48 6.18 5.97
CA TYR A 253 4.95 6.97 7.11
C TYR A 253 4.99 8.47 6.76
N GLY A 254 4.74 9.33 7.75
CA GLY A 254 4.85 10.78 7.62
C GLY A 254 6.29 11.31 7.68
N HIS A 255 7.27 10.48 7.34
CA HIS A 255 8.69 10.82 7.27
C HIS A 255 9.38 9.93 6.25
N CYS A 256 10.47 10.41 5.69
CA CYS A 256 11.42 9.63 4.92
C CYS A 256 12.82 9.81 5.54
N ASP A 257 13.71 8.92 5.19
CA ASP A 257 15.13 8.99 5.54
C ASP A 257 15.96 9.06 4.26
N ALA A 258 17.27 9.21 4.41
CA ALA A 258 18.20 9.23 3.29
C ALA A 258 18.00 8.00 2.38
N PRO A 259 17.97 8.20 1.04
CA PRO A 259 17.79 7.07 0.11
C PRO A 259 18.97 6.11 0.22
N ILE A 260 18.67 4.81 0.10
CA ILE A 260 19.68 3.74 0.25
C ILE A 260 20.57 3.57 -0.98
N VAL A 261 20.13 4.07 -2.13
CA VAL A 261 20.89 4.16 -3.40
C VAL A 261 20.58 5.50 -4.06
N ASN A 262 21.45 5.96 -4.95
CA ASN A 262 21.16 7.12 -5.78
C ASN A 262 20.00 6.85 -6.74
N ASP A 263 19.37 7.91 -7.25
CA ASP A 263 18.32 7.80 -8.25
C ASP A 263 18.80 7.02 -9.47
N ILE A 264 18.04 6.03 -9.90
CA ILE A 264 18.38 5.17 -11.04
C ILE A 264 17.58 5.58 -12.27
N GLY A 265 16.27 5.84 -12.12
CA GLY A 265 15.42 6.26 -13.22
C GLY A 265 13.99 5.77 -13.09
N ILE A 266 13.32 5.62 -14.23
CA ILE A 266 11.93 5.17 -14.33
C ILE A 266 11.90 3.93 -15.22
N CYS A 267 11.29 2.86 -14.73
CA CYS A 267 10.99 1.68 -15.53
C CYS A 267 9.53 1.68 -15.96
N ALA A 268 9.27 1.15 -17.17
CA ALA A 268 7.92 0.94 -17.71
C ALA A 268 7.76 -0.50 -18.20
N SER A 269 6.60 -1.10 -17.97
CA SER A 269 6.25 -2.44 -18.46
C SER A 269 4.74 -2.62 -18.54
N THR A 270 4.28 -3.62 -19.27
CA THR A 270 2.92 -4.16 -19.23
C THR A 270 2.77 -5.36 -18.30
N ASP A 271 3.86 -5.77 -17.66
CA ASP A 271 3.91 -6.89 -16.69
C ASP A 271 4.38 -6.38 -15.32
N PRO A 272 3.56 -6.50 -14.25
CA PRO A 272 3.90 -5.98 -12.93
C PRO A 272 4.99 -6.79 -12.21
N VAL A 273 5.15 -8.06 -12.55
CA VAL A 273 6.18 -8.93 -11.96
C VAL A 273 7.53 -8.65 -12.61
N ALA A 274 7.56 -8.54 -13.94
CA ALA A 274 8.75 -8.21 -14.70
C ALA A 274 9.34 -6.86 -14.28
N ILE A 275 8.50 -5.83 -14.13
CA ILE A 275 8.96 -4.50 -13.74
C ILE A 275 9.51 -4.47 -12.31
N ASP A 276 8.84 -5.15 -11.36
CA ASP A 276 9.30 -5.20 -9.97
C ASP A 276 10.61 -6.00 -9.85
N GLN A 277 10.75 -7.11 -10.60
CA GLN A 277 12.02 -7.85 -10.67
C GLN A 277 13.14 -6.99 -11.26
N ALA A 278 12.90 -6.31 -12.39
CA ALA A 278 13.90 -5.44 -13.02
C ALA A 278 14.34 -4.30 -12.08
N CYS A 279 13.38 -3.68 -11.38
CA CYS A 279 13.69 -2.62 -10.42
C CYS A 279 14.51 -3.14 -9.23
N ALA A 280 14.17 -4.33 -8.70
CA ALA A 280 14.92 -4.96 -7.63
C ALA A 280 16.37 -5.25 -8.06
N ASP A 281 16.57 -5.81 -9.24
CA ASP A 281 17.89 -6.12 -9.79
C ASP A 281 18.73 -4.84 -10.02
N LEU A 282 18.10 -3.75 -10.51
CA LEU A 282 18.74 -2.46 -10.68
C LEU A 282 19.20 -1.86 -9.33
N VAL A 283 18.38 -1.93 -8.30
CA VAL A 283 18.73 -1.46 -6.94
C VAL A 283 19.85 -2.31 -6.36
N ILE A 284 19.80 -3.64 -6.51
CA ILE A 284 20.87 -4.56 -6.07
C ILE A 284 22.18 -4.25 -6.79
N LYS A 285 22.12 -3.97 -8.10
CA LYS A 285 23.30 -3.63 -8.92
C LYS A 285 23.90 -2.27 -8.59
N ALA A 286 23.11 -1.34 -8.05
CA ALA A 286 23.59 -0.01 -7.68
C ALA A 286 24.53 -0.07 -6.46
N ARG A 287 25.38 0.96 -6.30
CA ARG A 287 26.14 1.16 -5.07
C ARG A 287 25.24 1.72 -3.99
N GLY A 288 25.29 1.16 -2.78
CA GLY A 288 24.54 1.63 -1.62
C GLY A 288 25.15 2.94 -1.06
N ASN A 289 24.28 3.83 -0.57
CA ASN A 289 24.68 5.10 0.03
C ASN A 289 25.15 4.90 1.46
N GLU A 290 26.37 5.33 1.75
CA GLU A 290 26.89 5.41 3.11
C GLU A 290 26.12 6.50 3.89
N GLY A 291 25.90 6.26 5.18
CA GLY A 291 25.13 7.20 6.02
C GLY A 291 23.60 7.10 5.88
N SER A 292 23.09 6.17 5.06
CA SER A 292 21.67 5.80 5.01
C SER A 292 21.34 4.72 6.07
N ALA A 293 20.09 4.27 6.11
CA ALA A 293 19.68 3.15 6.96
C ALA A 293 20.22 1.78 6.50
N LEU A 294 20.93 1.72 5.38
CA LEU A 294 21.54 0.51 4.86
C LEU A 294 22.69 0.06 5.80
N GLN A 295 22.59 -1.16 6.35
CA GLN A 295 23.56 -1.69 7.30
C GLN A 295 24.59 -2.63 6.65
N SER A 296 24.25 -3.18 5.49
CA SER A 296 25.10 -4.09 4.71
C SER A 296 24.70 -4.08 3.23
N GLY A 297 25.50 -4.70 2.36
CA GLY A 297 25.19 -4.81 0.94
C GLY A 297 25.46 -3.51 0.17
N HIS A 298 26.35 -2.64 0.63
CA HIS A 298 26.68 -1.35 -0.02
C HIS A 298 27.31 -1.53 -1.41
N GLU A 299 28.09 -2.59 -1.61
CA GLU A 299 28.75 -2.83 -2.90
C GLU A 299 27.73 -3.21 -3.99
N PRO A 300 28.01 -2.90 -5.27
CA PRO A 300 27.24 -3.39 -6.41
C PRO A 300 27.06 -4.91 -6.37
N GLY A 301 25.83 -5.39 -6.51
CA GLY A 301 25.47 -6.81 -6.37
C GLY A 301 25.10 -7.24 -4.94
N GLY A 302 25.35 -6.43 -3.93
CA GLY A 302 24.88 -6.69 -2.56
C GLY A 302 23.39 -6.48 -2.42
N ASP A 303 22.70 -7.33 -1.64
CA ASP A 303 21.27 -7.24 -1.39
C ASP A 303 20.96 -6.05 -0.47
N LYS A 304 20.42 -4.96 -1.03
CA LYS A 304 20.08 -3.74 -0.30
C LYS A 304 18.83 -3.92 0.54
N PHE A 305 17.90 -4.75 0.12
CA PHE A 305 16.65 -4.98 0.86
C PHE A 305 16.93 -5.74 2.15
N ARG A 306 17.73 -6.80 2.11
CA ARG A 306 18.24 -7.48 3.32
C ARG A 306 19.24 -6.63 4.09
N GLY A 307 19.93 -5.72 3.43
CA GLY A 307 20.79 -4.75 4.10
C GLY A 307 20.02 -3.78 5.01
N VAL A 308 18.73 -3.53 4.75
CA VAL A 308 17.82 -2.74 5.60
C VAL A 308 16.98 -3.65 6.50
N TYR A 309 16.43 -4.74 5.93
CA TYR A 309 15.52 -5.68 6.61
C TYR A 309 16.03 -7.13 6.49
N PRO A 310 17.00 -7.56 7.32
CA PRO A 310 17.75 -8.82 7.12
C PRO A 310 16.88 -10.08 7.08
N HIS A 311 15.73 -10.07 7.74
CA HIS A 311 14.89 -11.26 7.93
C HIS A 311 13.72 -11.34 6.95
N ILE A 312 13.59 -10.40 6.00
CA ILE A 312 12.47 -10.38 5.08
C ILE A 312 12.81 -11.10 3.78
N PRO A 313 12.13 -12.22 3.46
CA PRO A 313 12.32 -12.96 2.21
C PRO A 313 11.56 -12.27 1.06
N TRP A 314 12.04 -11.11 0.62
CA TRP A 314 11.36 -10.23 -0.34
C TRP A 314 11.03 -10.88 -1.68
N GLU A 315 11.72 -11.95 -2.05
CA GLU A 315 11.49 -12.70 -3.30
C GLU A 315 10.12 -13.38 -3.32
N VAL A 316 9.56 -13.70 -2.15
CA VAL A 316 8.26 -14.39 -2.01
C VAL A 316 7.14 -13.68 -2.75
N GLN A 317 7.12 -12.34 -2.75
CA GLN A 317 6.09 -11.58 -3.47
C GLN A 317 6.17 -11.80 -4.99
N LEU A 318 7.39 -11.89 -5.55
CA LEU A 318 7.62 -12.10 -6.99
C LEU A 318 7.36 -13.56 -7.37
N GLU A 319 7.84 -14.51 -6.57
CA GLU A 319 7.67 -15.95 -6.80
C GLU A 319 6.19 -16.34 -6.78
N HIS A 320 5.46 -15.83 -5.79
CA HIS A 320 4.03 -16.10 -5.70
C HIS A 320 3.24 -15.42 -6.81
N ALA A 321 3.58 -14.17 -7.14
CA ALA A 321 2.95 -13.44 -8.25
C ALA A 321 3.13 -14.17 -9.60
N GLU A 322 4.33 -14.68 -9.89
CA GLU A 322 4.58 -15.52 -11.07
C GLU A 322 3.80 -16.83 -11.00
N LYS A 323 3.85 -17.53 -9.87
CA LYS A 323 3.14 -18.81 -9.65
C LYS A 323 1.63 -18.70 -9.92
N ILE A 324 0.98 -17.61 -9.48
CA ILE A 324 -0.46 -17.40 -9.70
C ILE A 324 -0.80 -16.82 -11.08
N GLY A 325 0.20 -16.59 -11.94
CA GLY A 325 0.00 -16.09 -13.30
C GLY A 325 -0.34 -14.60 -13.39
N LEU A 326 0.14 -13.78 -12.44
CA LEU A 326 0.02 -12.32 -12.52
C LEU A 326 0.97 -11.74 -13.57
N GLY A 327 2.12 -12.34 -13.79
CA GLY A 327 3.15 -11.96 -14.74
C GLY A 327 4.34 -12.92 -14.70
N SER A 328 5.48 -12.50 -15.24
CA SER A 328 6.72 -13.28 -15.26
C SER A 328 7.89 -12.50 -14.68
N ARG A 329 8.77 -13.17 -13.96
CA ARG A 329 10.05 -12.61 -13.48
C ARG A 329 11.08 -12.42 -14.59
N LYS A 330 10.86 -13.03 -15.76
CA LYS A 330 11.74 -12.89 -16.92
C LYS A 330 11.46 -11.56 -17.62
N TYR A 331 12.50 -10.80 -17.88
CA TYR A 331 12.39 -9.52 -18.58
C TYR A 331 13.60 -9.26 -19.48
N GLU A 332 13.41 -8.37 -20.44
CA GLU A 332 14.48 -7.73 -21.19
C GLU A 332 14.48 -6.25 -20.86
N LEU A 333 15.62 -5.71 -20.45
CA LEU A 333 15.75 -4.30 -20.11
C LEU A 333 16.29 -3.52 -21.32
N VAL A 334 15.45 -2.70 -21.88
CA VAL A 334 15.82 -1.77 -22.97
C VAL A 334 15.98 -0.37 -22.40
N LYS A 335 17.16 0.22 -22.60
CA LYS A 335 17.43 1.60 -22.18
C LYS A 335 17.11 2.53 -23.35
N ILE A 336 16.27 3.54 -23.09
CA ILE A 336 15.86 4.57 -24.02
C ILE A 336 16.43 5.94 -23.63
#